data_b7f652759ca28279d77d863802035824
#
_entry.id   b7f652759ca28279d77d863802035824
#
_cell.length_a   1.000
_cell.length_b   1.000
_cell.length_c   1.000
_cell.angle_alpha   90.00
_cell.angle_beta   90.00
_cell.angle_gamma   90.00
#
_symmetry.space_group_name_H-M   'P 1'
#
loop_
_entity.id
_entity.type
_entity.pdbx_description
1 polymer ?
#
loop_
_entity_poly.entity_id
_entity_poly.type
_entity_poly.pdbx_seq_one_letter_code
_entity_poly.pdbx_strand_id
1 'polypeptide(L)'
;MENYKKVEDFLKNCQEEKAGFIVLYELQSDGGIGRDKFIFDGKDMYLISACATWNTNDTYGLSYISYARIKEWKYTDKGWFCYELCVPEPPEVTEIVDGSCLVRIKPLSKEQREMSERCVQGLGYQGNNLLCSNWDTDHMEKLDYNGIYEYLYAMKHQKAFDAEDYSNGIPKEEFESLIMEYLPVTAEQIQEYAVFDEKNQTYVWVRLGCLNYAPTF
;
A
#
# COMPACT_ATOMS: atom_id res chain seq x y z
N MET A 1 11.39 4.13 5.11
CA MET A 1 12.25 2.91 5.16
C MET A 1 13.70 3.35 5.30
N GLU A 2 14.40 2.84 6.30
CA GLU A 2 15.84 3.02 6.41
C GLU A 2 16.58 2.17 5.36
N ASN A 3 17.72 2.65 4.89
CA ASN A 3 18.51 1.96 3.86
C ASN A 3 17.76 1.62 2.56
N TYR A 4 16.76 2.39 2.21
CA TYR A 4 15.91 2.15 1.04
C TYR A 4 16.71 1.96 -0.28
N LYS A 5 17.89 2.60 -0.40
CA LYS A 5 18.76 2.45 -1.58
C LYS A 5 19.17 1.01 -1.84
N LYS A 6 19.40 0.21 -0.80
CA LYS A 6 19.72 -1.22 -0.96
C LYS A 6 18.56 -2.00 -1.58
N VAL A 7 17.33 -1.62 -1.24
CA VAL A 7 16.13 -2.22 -1.81
C VAL A 7 15.98 -1.78 -3.26
N GLU A 8 16.18 -0.50 -3.55
CA GLU A 8 16.18 -0.01 -4.94
C GLU A 8 17.22 -0.73 -5.80
N ASP A 9 18.45 -0.87 -5.29
CA ASP A 9 19.52 -1.54 -6.02
C ASP A 9 19.19 -3.02 -6.26
N PHE A 10 18.59 -3.70 -5.27
CA PHE A 10 18.11 -5.07 -5.43
C PHE A 10 17.04 -5.15 -6.52
N LEU A 11 16.00 -4.31 -6.47
CA LEU A 11 14.91 -4.33 -7.45
C LEU A 11 15.40 -3.99 -8.87
N LYS A 12 16.32 -3.05 -9.02
CA LYS A 12 16.96 -2.74 -10.30
C LYS A 12 17.77 -3.92 -10.83
N ASN A 13 18.53 -4.59 -9.95
CA ASN A 13 19.26 -5.80 -10.34
C ASN A 13 18.31 -6.92 -10.79
N CYS A 14 17.14 -7.06 -10.15
CA CYS A 14 16.12 -8.02 -10.59
C CYS A 14 15.56 -7.67 -11.98
N GLN A 15 15.37 -6.39 -12.29
CA GLN A 15 14.98 -5.95 -13.64
C GLN A 15 16.04 -6.27 -14.70
N GLU A 16 17.30 -6.40 -14.31
CA GLU A 16 18.42 -6.81 -15.14
C GLU A 16 18.68 -8.34 -15.08
N GLU A 17 17.69 -9.12 -14.57
CA GLU A 17 17.75 -10.59 -14.46
C GLU A 17 18.92 -11.10 -13.57
N LYS A 18 19.43 -10.27 -12.66
CA LYS A 18 20.50 -10.63 -11.74
C LYS A 18 19.93 -11.26 -10.47
N ALA A 19 20.26 -12.51 -10.22
CA ALA A 19 19.86 -13.23 -9.01
C ALA A 19 20.39 -12.53 -7.74
N GLY A 20 19.61 -12.57 -6.67
CA GLY A 20 19.95 -11.97 -5.40
C GLY A 20 18.85 -12.09 -4.36
N PHE A 21 19.08 -11.48 -3.21
CA PHE A 21 18.05 -11.39 -2.17
C PHE A 21 18.19 -10.10 -1.36
N ILE A 22 17.09 -9.72 -0.73
CA ILE A 22 17.03 -8.63 0.26
C ILE A 22 16.19 -9.08 1.45
N VAL A 23 16.49 -8.58 2.64
CA VAL A 23 15.69 -8.81 3.85
C VAL A 23 15.22 -7.47 4.38
N LEU A 24 13.92 -7.35 4.60
CA LEU A 24 13.26 -6.23 5.24
C LEU A 24 12.84 -6.65 6.64
N TYR A 25 12.96 -5.74 7.59
CA TYR A 25 12.42 -5.90 8.93
C TYR A 25 11.42 -4.79 9.20
N GLU A 26 10.30 -5.14 9.80
CA GLU A 26 9.26 -4.23 10.25
C GLU A 26 9.12 -4.34 11.77
N LEU A 27 9.20 -3.21 12.44
CA LEU A 27 8.88 -3.11 13.86
C LEU A 27 7.43 -2.66 13.99
N GLN A 28 6.60 -3.51 14.58
CA GLN A 28 5.19 -3.27 14.78
C GLN A 28 4.97 -2.49 16.08
N SER A 29 3.88 -1.71 16.13
CA SER A 29 3.56 -0.86 17.30
C SER A 29 3.28 -1.64 18.57
N ASP A 30 2.87 -2.90 18.45
CA ASP A 30 2.63 -3.85 19.57
C ASP A 30 3.90 -4.56 20.04
N GLY A 31 5.07 -4.23 19.47
CA GLY A 31 6.36 -4.87 19.76
C GLY A 31 6.65 -6.10 18.91
N GLY A 32 5.79 -6.45 17.96
CA GLY A 32 6.05 -7.51 17.00
C GLY A 32 7.20 -7.14 16.03
N ILE A 33 7.85 -8.17 15.49
CA ILE A 33 8.91 -8.02 14.49
C ILE A 33 8.53 -8.85 13.26
N GLY A 34 8.21 -8.17 12.17
CA GLY A 34 8.07 -8.75 10.84
C GLY A 34 9.41 -8.89 10.14
N ARG A 35 9.57 -9.94 9.33
CA ARG A 35 10.74 -10.20 8.52
C ARG A 35 10.35 -10.75 7.17
N ASP A 36 10.56 -9.95 6.13
CA ASP A 36 10.31 -10.32 4.74
C ASP A 36 11.63 -10.51 4.01
N LYS A 37 11.83 -11.71 3.47
CA LYS A 37 12.98 -12.03 2.62
C LYS A 37 12.49 -12.23 1.19
N PHE A 38 12.81 -11.28 0.31
CA PHE A 38 12.63 -11.40 -1.13
C PHE A 38 13.85 -12.07 -1.73
N ILE A 39 13.63 -13.08 -2.55
CA ILE A 39 14.66 -13.85 -3.26
C ILE A 39 14.30 -13.82 -4.74
N PHE A 40 15.23 -13.41 -5.58
CA PHE A 40 15.13 -13.49 -7.03
C PHE A 40 16.20 -14.44 -7.55
N ASP A 41 15.80 -15.47 -8.30
CA ASP A 41 16.71 -16.50 -8.80
C ASP A 41 17.30 -16.19 -10.20
N GLY A 42 16.93 -15.05 -10.76
CA GLY A 42 17.26 -14.62 -12.13
C GLY A 42 16.07 -14.71 -13.07
N LYS A 43 14.96 -15.31 -12.62
CA LYS A 43 13.73 -15.46 -13.41
C LYS A 43 12.49 -15.19 -12.55
N ASP A 44 12.37 -15.88 -11.46
CA ASP A 44 11.22 -15.81 -10.57
C ASP A 44 11.59 -15.15 -9.22
N MET A 45 10.62 -14.46 -8.62
CA MET A 45 10.77 -13.85 -7.31
C MET A 45 9.94 -14.61 -6.27
N TYR A 46 10.51 -14.75 -5.08
CA TYR A 46 9.89 -15.47 -3.96
C TYR A 46 9.92 -14.60 -2.70
N LEU A 47 8.91 -14.73 -1.87
CA LEU A 47 8.80 -14.09 -0.57
C LEU A 47 8.78 -15.15 0.53
N ILE A 48 9.67 -15.01 1.51
CA ILE A 48 9.57 -15.72 2.78
C ILE A 48 9.26 -14.68 3.83
N SER A 49 8.04 -14.74 4.36
CA SER A 49 7.55 -13.82 5.38
C SER A 49 7.46 -14.55 6.73
N ALA A 50 7.89 -13.90 7.79
CA ALA A 50 7.82 -14.42 9.14
C ALA A 50 7.49 -13.28 10.12
N CYS A 51 6.73 -13.56 11.14
CA CYS A 51 6.45 -12.63 12.21
C CYS A 51 6.73 -13.28 13.58
N ALA A 52 7.39 -12.53 14.45
CA ALA A 52 7.56 -12.90 15.85
C ALA A 52 6.90 -11.86 16.73
N THR A 53 6.11 -12.32 17.70
CA THR A 53 5.41 -11.45 18.65
C THR A 53 5.90 -11.68 20.05
N TRP A 54 5.82 -10.65 20.88
CA TRP A 54 6.12 -10.74 22.31
C TRP A 54 5.03 -11.55 23.00
N ASN A 55 5.43 -12.53 23.80
CA ASN A 55 4.47 -13.36 24.53
C ASN A 55 4.46 -13.04 26.03
N THR A 56 3.50 -13.62 26.74
CA THR A 56 3.30 -13.42 28.18
C THR A 56 4.45 -13.94 29.07
N ASN A 57 5.41 -14.67 28.50
CA ASN A 57 6.55 -15.21 29.21
C ASN A 57 7.82 -14.37 29.02
N ASP A 58 7.68 -13.12 28.62
CA ASP A 58 8.79 -12.19 28.34
C ASP A 58 9.79 -12.71 27.30
N THR A 59 9.28 -13.44 26.30
CA THR A 59 10.06 -13.95 25.18
C THR A 59 9.35 -13.68 23.85
N TYR A 60 10.12 -13.64 22.76
CA TYR A 60 9.54 -13.65 21.42
C TYR A 60 9.16 -15.07 21.01
N GLY A 61 7.94 -15.22 20.52
CA GLY A 61 7.46 -16.44 19.87
C GLY A 61 7.24 -16.21 18.38
N LEU A 62 7.59 -17.19 17.55
CA LEU A 62 7.28 -17.16 16.13
C LEU A 62 5.76 -17.35 15.98
N SER A 63 5.09 -16.34 15.39
CA SER A 63 3.64 -16.37 15.16
C SER A 63 3.29 -17.08 13.87
N TYR A 64 4.03 -16.79 12.82
CA TYR A 64 3.88 -17.50 11.54
C TYR A 64 5.19 -17.44 10.72
N ILE A 65 5.24 -18.34 9.75
CA ILE A 65 6.18 -18.30 8.63
C ILE A 65 5.41 -18.74 7.38
N SER A 66 5.56 -18.01 6.31
CA SER A 66 4.94 -18.32 5.03
C SER A 66 5.97 -18.24 3.90
N TYR A 67 5.65 -18.94 2.81
CA TYR A 67 6.42 -18.92 1.59
C TYR A 67 5.45 -18.76 0.43
N ALA A 68 5.73 -17.82 -0.45
CA ALA A 68 4.94 -17.59 -1.66
C ALA A 68 5.85 -17.26 -2.84
N ARG A 69 5.44 -17.63 -4.05
CA ARG A 69 6.00 -17.09 -5.28
C ARG A 69 5.31 -15.78 -5.60
N ILE A 70 6.05 -14.83 -6.11
CA ILE A 70 5.51 -13.57 -6.62
C ILE A 70 5.26 -13.76 -8.12
N LYS A 71 3.98 -13.66 -8.51
CA LYS A 71 3.54 -13.87 -9.90
C LYS A 71 3.99 -12.73 -10.80
N GLU A 72 3.71 -11.53 -10.38
CA GLU A 72 4.05 -10.29 -11.09
C GLU A 72 4.54 -9.24 -10.10
N TRP A 73 5.47 -8.41 -10.54
CA TRP A 73 5.95 -7.32 -9.73
C TRP A 73 6.41 -6.13 -10.57
N LYS A 74 6.38 -4.97 -9.96
CA LYS A 74 6.77 -3.70 -10.57
C LYS A 74 7.41 -2.78 -9.54
N TYR A 75 8.50 -2.14 -9.90
CA TYR A 75 9.03 -1.01 -9.15
C TYR A 75 8.79 0.29 -9.92
N THR A 76 8.06 1.23 -9.32
CA THR A 76 7.63 2.45 -9.96
C THR A 76 8.62 3.60 -9.75
N ASP A 77 8.59 4.60 -10.62
CA ASP A 77 9.33 5.86 -10.50
C ASP A 77 8.94 6.67 -9.24
N LYS A 78 7.72 6.48 -8.74
CA LYS A 78 7.21 7.04 -7.48
C LYS A 78 7.75 6.32 -6.24
N GLY A 79 8.54 5.27 -6.40
CA GLY A 79 9.18 4.53 -5.32
C GLY A 79 8.30 3.51 -4.63
N TRP A 80 7.31 2.95 -5.34
CA TRP A 80 6.49 1.84 -4.91
C TRP A 80 6.99 0.53 -5.49
N PHE A 81 7.03 -0.50 -4.66
CA PHE A 81 7.19 -1.88 -5.06
C PHE A 81 5.83 -2.56 -4.95
N CYS A 82 5.26 -2.90 -6.09
CA CYS A 82 3.95 -3.52 -6.22
C CYS A 82 4.15 -4.96 -6.67
N TYR A 83 3.47 -5.91 -6.05
CA TYR A 83 3.59 -7.32 -6.41
C TYR A 83 2.32 -8.10 -6.09
N GLU A 84 2.10 -9.20 -6.81
CA GLU A 84 1.03 -10.16 -6.58
C GLU A 84 1.62 -11.45 -6.02
N LEU A 85 1.05 -11.96 -4.93
CA LEU A 85 1.42 -13.23 -4.32
C LEU A 85 0.69 -14.38 -5.01
N CYS A 86 1.38 -15.51 -5.12
CA CYS A 86 0.79 -16.79 -5.48
C CYS A 86 1.07 -17.83 -4.42
N VAL A 87 0.09 -18.61 -4.08
CA VAL A 87 0.22 -19.76 -3.16
C VAL A 87 -0.12 -21.05 -3.89
N PRO A 88 0.61 -22.15 -3.63
CA PRO A 88 0.24 -23.46 -4.16
C PRO A 88 -1.10 -23.92 -3.58
N GLU A 89 -2.04 -24.33 -4.42
CA GLU A 89 -3.33 -24.87 -4.01
C GLU A 89 -3.30 -26.39 -4.01
N PRO A 90 -3.46 -27.06 -2.84
CA PRO A 90 -3.59 -28.51 -2.76
C PRO A 90 -4.94 -28.99 -3.31
N PRO A 91 -5.07 -30.23 -3.83
CA PRO A 91 -4.02 -31.25 -3.99
C PRO A 91 -3.20 -31.10 -5.27
N GLU A 92 -3.65 -30.27 -6.19
CA GLU A 92 -2.96 -29.96 -7.43
C GLU A 92 -2.01 -28.82 -7.13
N VAL A 93 -0.76 -28.93 -7.50
CA VAL A 93 0.23 -27.86 -7.29
C VAL A 93 -0.01 -26.75 -8.30
N THR A 94 -1.19 -26.12 -8.19
CA THR A 94 -1.58 -24.92 -8.93
C THR A 94 -1.33 -23.70 -8.07
N GLU A 95 -0.99 -22.60 -8.70
CA GLU A 95 -0.82 -21.32 -8.02
C GLU A 95 -2.06 -20.46 -8.25
N ILE A 96 -2.60 -19.93 -7.17
CA ILE A 96 -3.66 -18.92 -7.20
C ILE A 96 -3.09 -17.57 -6.76
N VAL A 97 -3.73 -16.49 -7.19
CA VAL A 97 -3.42 -15.16 -6.69
C VAL A 97 -3.96 -15.05 -5.26
N ASP A 98 -3.09 -14.78 -4.31
CA ASP A 98 -3.44 -14.63 -2.90
C ASP A 98 -3.66 -13.17 -2.51
N GLY A 99 -3.06 -12.23 -3.20
CA GLY A 99 -3.28 -10.82 -2.99
C GLY A 99 -2.24 -9.93 -3.66
N SER A 100 -2.54 -8.64 -3.63
CA SER A 100 -1.65 -7.60 -4.15
C SER A 100 -1.08 -6.77 -3.02
N CYS A 101 0.22 -6.55 -3.05
CA CYS A 101 0.94 -5.80 -2.04
C CYS A 101 1.56 -4.53 -2.62
N LEU A 102 1.52 -3.46 -1.83
CA LEU A 102 2.16 -2.18 -2.12
C LEU A 102 3.16 -1.83 -1.02
N VAL A 103 4.42 -1.74 -1.38
CA VAL A 103 5.46 -1.34 -0.44
C VAL A 103 6.11 -0.05 -0.90
N ARG A 104 6.05 0.98 -0.05
CA ARG A 104 6.74 2.23 -0.35
C ARG A 104 8.22 2.13 0.00
N ILE A 105 9.06 2.16 -1.01
CA ILE A 105 10.51 2.05 -0.87
C ILE A 105 11.13 3.43 -0.63
N LYS A 106 10.86 4.40 -1.50
CA LYS A 106 11.39 5.76 -1.33
C LYS A 106 10.74 6.45 -0.15
N PRO A 107 11.50 7.04 0.78
CA PRO A 107 10.94 7.83 1.87
C PRO A 107 10.23 9.06 1.32
N LEU A 108 9.28 9.57 2.10
CA LEU A 108 8.69 10.87 1.85
C LEU A 108 9.75 11.97 1.93
N SER A 109 9.58 13.04 1.13
CA SER A 109 10.32 14.27 1.36
C SER A 109 10.02 14.82 2.75
N LYS A 110 10.88 15.74 3.23
CA LYS A 110 10.65 16.39 4.52
C LYS A 110 9.32 17.14 4.53
N GLU A 111 9.04 17.88 3.44
CA GLU A 111 7.79 18.65 3.28
C GLU A 111 6.56 17.74 3.28
N GLN A 112 6.59 16.61 2.55
CA GLN A 112 5.49 15.65 2.52
C GLN A 112 5.22 15.04 3.90
N ARG A 113 6.28 14.73 4.66
CA ARG A 113 6.16 14.19 6.02
C ARG A 113 5.53 15.23 6.95
N GLU A 114 6.01 16.45 6.94
CA GLU A 114 5.47 17.54 7.75
C GLU A 114 4.02 17.87 7.40
N MET A 115 3.63 17.76 6.11
CA MET A 115 2.24 17.91 5.67
C MET A 115 1.38 16.77 6.19
N SER A 116 1.85 15.54 6.10
CA SER A 116 1.15 14.36 6.61
C SER A 116 0.93 14.44 8.12
N GLU A 117 1.97 14.80 8.88
CA GLU A 117 1.87 14.97 10.32
C GLU A 117 0.86 16.07 10.71
N ARG A 118 0.86 17.21 10.01
CA ARG A 118 -0.11 18.29 10.24
C ARG A 118 -1.53 17.86 9.87
N CYS A 119 -1.70 17.07 8.82
CA CYS A 119 -2.99 16.54 8.42
C CYS A 119 -3.59 15.63 9.51
N VAL A 120 -2.79 14.72 10.03
CA VAL A 120 -3.21 13.81 11.11
C VAL A 120 -3.48 14.57 12.41
N GLN A 121 -2.57 15.44 12.83
CA GLN A 121 -2.67 16.14 14.12
C GLN A 121 -3.65 17.32 14.10
N GLY A 122 -3.65 18.08 13.01
CA GLY A 122 -4.42 19.32 12.92
C GLY A 122 -5.85 19.14 12.42
N LEU A 123 -6.09 18.18 11.54
CA LEU A 123 -7.37 17.96 10.89
C LEU A 123 -8.08 16.69 11.38
N GLY A 124 -7.44 15.90 12.25
CA GLY A 124 -8.04 14.71 12.85
C GLY A 124 -8.20 13.53 11.87
N TYR A 125 -7.56 13.59 10.71
CA TYR A 125 -7.54 12.46 9.78
C TYR A 125 -6.66 11.37 10.35
N GLN A 126 -7.28 10.27 10.75
CA GLN A 126 -6.57 9.02 11.02
C GLN A 126 -6.32 8.34 9.67
N GLY A 127 -5.49 8.97 8.85
CA GLY A 127 -5.13 8.41 7.56
C GLY A 127 -4.40 7.10 7.78
N ASN A 128 -4.84 6.05 7.12
CA ASN A 128 -3.93 4.98 6.75
C ASN A 128 -2.69 5.69 6.22
N ASN A 129 -1.54 5.37 6.75
CA ASN A 129 -0.29 6.01 6.36
C ASN A 129 0.09 5.66 4.91
N LEU A 130 -0.80 6.00 3.96
CA LEU A 130 -0.65 5.80 2.53
C LEU A 130 0.72 6.17 2.00
N LEU A 131 1.35 7.07 2.72
CA LEU A 131 2.63 7.64 2.35
C LEU A 131 3.80 6.98 3.08
N CYS A 132 3.55 6.19 4.12
CA CYS A 132 4.60 5.70 5.01
C CYS A 132 4.56 4.20 5.31
N SER A 133 3.48 3.49 5.02
CA SER A 133 3.32 2.08 5.39
C SER A 133 3.34 1.13 4.20
N ASN A 134 3.67 -0.10 4.50
CA ASN A 134 3.43 -1.23 3.64
C ASN A 134 1.92 -1.41 3.53
N TRP A 135 1.44 -1.55 2.32
CA TRP A 135 0.05 -1.83 2.08
C TRP A 135 -0.11 -3.26 1.61
N ASP A 136 -0.75 -4.02 2.48
CA ASP A 136 -1.20 -5.35 2.16
C ASP A 136 -2.68 -5.22 1.82
N THR A 137 -3.01 -5.31 0.54
CA THR A 137 -4.39 -5.36 0.08
C THR A 137 -4.57 -6.63 -0.71
N ASP A 138 -5.60 -7.39 -0.38
CA ASP A 138 -5.94 -8.59 -1.15
C ASP A 138 -6.13 -8.26 -2.64
N HIS A 139 -6.60 -7.04 -2.93
CA HIS A 139 -6.79 -6.54 -4.30
C HIS A 139 -6.83 -5.02 -4.30
N MET A 140 -6.34 -4.39 -5.36
CA MET A 140 -6.40 -2.93 -5.56
C MET A 140 -7.85 -2.41 -5.61
N GLU A 141 -8.80 -3.26 -5.98
CA GLU A 141 -10.24 -2.97 -5.99
C GLU A 141 -10.83 -2.70 -4.61
N LYS A 142 -10.16 -3.14 -3.56
CA LYS A 142 -10.62 -2.91 -2.18
C LYS A 142 -10.13 -1.60 -1.58
N LEU A 143 -9.39 -0.80 -2.34
CA LEU A 143 -8.97 0.51 -1.88
C LEU A 143 -10.17 1.44 -1.73
N ASP A 144 -10.31 2.08 -0.58
CA ASP A 144 -11.26 3.16 -0.38
C ASP A 144 -10.75 4.44 -1.05
N TYR A 145 -11.01 4.55 -2.35
CA TYR A 145 -10.57 5.72 -3.12
C TYR A 145 -11.19 7.04 -2.63
N ASN A 146 -12.37 7.02 -2.02
CA ASN A 146 -12.97 8.21 -1.45
C ASN A 146 -12.22 8.66 -0.20
N GLY A 147 -11.94 7.75 0.73
CA GLY A 147 -11.14 8.05 1.93
C GLY A 147 -9.71 8.46 1.58
N ILE A 148 -9.12 7.83 0.56
CA ILE A 148 -7.81 8.19 0.03
C ILE A 148 -7.82 9.62 -0.51
N TYR A 149 -8.79 9.96 -1.35
CA TYR A 149 -8.91 11.31 -1.91
C TYR A 149 -9.08 12.35 -0.80
N GLU A 150 -9.99 12.11 0.15
CA GLU A 150 -10.24 13.00 1.28
C GLU A 150 -8.95 13.29 2.06
N TYR A 151 -8.19 12.24 2.38
CA TYR A 151 -6.91 12.39 3.08
C TYR A 151 -5.88 13.16 2.26
N LEU A 152 -5.70 12.81 0.99
CA LEU A 152 -4.74 13.46 0.10
C LEU A 152 -5.11 14.92 -0.16
N TYR A 153 -6.41 15.20 -0.30
CA TYR A 153 -6.94 16.56 -0.42
C TYR A 153 -6.59 17.40 0.82
N ALA A 154 -6.90 16.87 2.00
CA ALA A 154 -6.60 17.55 3.25
C ALA A 154 -5.10 17.78 3.45
N MET A 155 -4.28 16.81 3.09
CA MET A 155 -2.82 16.92 3.15
C MET A 155 -2.30 17.99 2.17
N LYS A 156 -2.78 17.99 0.94
CA LYS A 156 -2.32 18.91 -0.12
C LYS A 156 -2.74 20.35 0.14
N HIS A 157 -3.99 20.54 0.56
CA HIS A 157 -4.58 21.87 0.76
C HIS A 157 -4.48 22.39 2.19
N GLN A 158 -4.02 21.57 3.14
CA GLN A 158 -3.99 21.88 4.58
C GLN A 158 -5.36 22.37 5.10
N LYS A 159 -6.42 21.79 4.53
CA LYS A 159 -7.83 22.10 4.82
C LYS A 159 -8.60 20.77 4.83
N ALA A 160 -9.52 20.62 5.78
CA ALA A 160 -10.43 19.47 5.76
C ALA A 160 -11.24 19.45 4.45
N PHE A 161 -11.43 18.25 3.93
CA PHE A 161 -12.32 18.05 2.78
C PHE A 161 -13.76 18.33 3.21
N ASP A 162 -14.48 19.12 2.43
CA ASP A 162 -15.88 19.40 2.66
C ASP A 162 -16.71 18.85 1.48
N ALA A 163 -17.48 17.82 1.75
CA ALA A 163 -18.33 17.20 0.74
C ALA A 163 -19.41 18.13 0.17
N GLU A 164 -19.80 19.20 0.92
CA GLU A 164 -20.77 20.17 0.44
C GLU A 164 -20.22 21.00 -0.72
N ASP A 165 -18.91 21.26 -0.75
CA ASP A 165 -18.22 21.93 -1.85
C ASP A 165 -18.33 21.11 -3.16
N TYR A 166 -18.59 19.80 -3.06
CA TYR A 166 -18.65 18.84 -4.16
C TYR A 166 -20.03 18.16 -4.29
N SER A 167 -21.10 18.88 -4.01
CA SER A 167 -22.47 18.36 -4.09
C SER A 167 -22.87 17.80 -5.47
N ASN A 168 -22.17 18.23 -6.54
CA ASN A 168 -22.33 17.72 -7.91
C ASN A 168 -21.29 16.65 -8.29
N GLY A 169 -20.55 16.12 -7.32
CA GLY A 169 -19.44 15.22 -7.54
C GLY A 169 -18.10 15.92 -7.76
N ILE A 170 -17.02 15.18 -7.57
CA ILE A 170 -15.65 15.65 -7.74
C ILE A 170 -15.27 15.50 -9.23
N PRO A 171 -14.75 16.54 -9.90
CA PRO A 171 -14.35 16.44 -11.30
C PRO A 171 -13.35 15.30 -11.53
N LYS A 172 -13.56 14.55 -12.62
CA LYS A 172 -12.75 13.38 -12.97
C LYS A 172 -11.25 13.64 -12.90
N GLU A 173 -10.79 14.69 -13.60
CA GLU A 173 -9.37 15.03 -13.67
C GLU A 173 -8.78 15.38 -12.29
N GLU A 174 -9.56 16.06 -11.45
CA GLU A 174 -9.14 16.43 -10.10
C GLU A 174 -8.96 15.19 -9.22
N PHE A 175 -9.96 14.29 -9.21
CA PHE A 175 -9.95 13.08 -8.42
C PHE A 175 -8.81 12.13 -8.82
N GLU A 176 -8.75 11.80 -10.11
CA GLU A 176 -7.76 10.86 -10.63
C GLU A 176 -6.33 11.38 -10.49
N SER A 177 -6.09 12.65 -10.85
CA SER A 177 -4.74 13.21 -10.79
C SER A 177 -4.20 13.29 -9.38
N LEU A 178 -5.04 13.62 -8.39
CA LEU A 178 -4.62 13.67 -7.00
C LEU A 178 -4.22 12.29 -6.48
N ILE A 179 -5.04 11.27 -6.75
CA ILE A 179 -4.75 9.89 -6.32
C ILE A 179 -3.50 9.35 -7.04
N MET A 180 -3.43 9.52 -8.36
CA MET A 180 -2.31 9.03 -9.16
C MET A 180 -1.01 9.79 -8.91
N GLU A 181 -1.05 10.99 -8.32
CA GLU A 181 0.16 11.71 -7.88
C GLU A 181 0.91 10.91 -6.79
N TYR A 182 0.18 10.21 -5.92
CA TYR A 182 0.75 9.52 -4.76
C TYR A 182 0.78 8.00 -4.91
N LEU A 183 -0.23 7.41 -5.52
CA LEU A 183 -0.40 5.95 -5.64
C LEU A 183 -0.02 5.45 -7.03
N PRO A 184 0.45 4.20 -7.13
CA PRO A 184 0.77 3.55 -8.41
C PRO A 184 -0.47 2.90 -9.06
N VAL A 185 -1.59 3.61 -9.08
CA VAL A 185 -2.85 3.16 -9.68
C VAL A 185 -3.09 3.85 -11.02
N THR A 186 -3.93 3.27 -11.87
CA THR A 186 -4.33 3.84 -13.16
C THR A 186 -5.72 4.48 -13.06
N ALA A 187 -6.06 5.34 -14.02
CA ALA A 187 -7.39 5.94 -14.10
C ALA A 187 -8.49 4.88 -14.29
N GLU A 188 -8.20 3.82 -15.05
CA GLU A 188 -9.12 2.71 -15.26
C GLU A 188 -9.42 1.97 -13.96
N GLN A 189 -8.39 1.70 -13.14
CA GLN A 189 -8.57 1.07 -11.84
C GLN A 189 -9.41 1.95 -10.90
N ILE A 190 -9.16 3.26 -10.90
CA ILE A 190 -9.96 4.20 -10.09
C ILE A 190 -11.43 4.19 -10.56
N GLN A 191 -11.69 4.23 -11.86
CA GLN A 191 -13.06 4.24 -12.41
C GLN A 191 -13.80 2.92 -12.15
N GLU A 192 -13.09 1.79 -12.15
CA GLU A 192 -13.70 0.50 -11.92
C GLU A 192 -14.21 0.35 -10.48
N TYR A 193 -13.51 0.95 -9.50
CA TYR A 193 -13.78 0.73 -8.07
C TYR A 193 -14.32 1.95 -7.33
N ALA A 194 -14.28 3.14 -7.91
CA ALA A 194 -14.94 4.32 -7.39
C ALA A 194 -16.30 4.56 -8.09
N VAL A 195 -17.21 5.21 -7.40
CA VAL A 195 -18.53 5.51 -8.00
C VAL A 195 -18.40 6.67 -8.98
N PHE A 196 -18.34 6.35 -10.27
CA PHE A 196 -18.17 7.30 -11.34
C PHE A 196 -19.48 7.60 -12.07
N ASP A 197 -19.82 8.89 -12.22
CA ASP A 197 -20.94 9.37 -13.02
C ASP A 197 -20.44 9.74 -14.42
N GLU A 198 -20.65 8.84 -15.38
CA GLU A 198 -20.23 9.03 -16.77
C GLU A 198 -20.88 10.25 -17.42
N LYS A 199 -22.14 10.57 -17.06
CA LYS A 199 -22.88 11.66 -17.65
C LYS A 199 -22.30 13.02 -17.28
N ASN A 200 -21.93 13.18 -16.03
CA ASN A 200 -21.40 14.42 -15.50
C ASN A 200 -19.87 14.46 -15.46
N GLN A 201 -19.21 13.35 -15.79
CA GLN A 201 -17.76 13.19 -15.70
C GLN A 201 -17.21 13.54 -14.31
N THR A 202 -17.89 13.03 -13.27
CA THR A 202 -17.56 13.27 -11.87
C THR A 202 -17.54 11.98 -11.07
N TYR A 203 -16.74 11.93 -10.01
CA TYR A 203 -16.83 10.91 -8.98
C TYR A 203 -17.80 11.33 -7.90
N VAL A 204 -18.73 10.43 -7.58
CA VAL A 204 -19.69 10.66 -6.50
C VAL A 204 -18.99 10.35 -5.18
N TRP A 205 -18.84 11.34 -4.31
CA TRP A 205 -18.32 11.12 -2.99
C TRP A 205 -19.38 10.42 -2.13
N VAL A 206 -19.12 9.16 -1.82
CA VAL A 206 -19.99 8.37 -0.93
C VAL A 206 -19.25 8.20 0.39
N ARG A 207 -19.78 8.80 1.45
CA ARG A 207 -19.34 8.43 2.80
C ARG A 207 -19.85 7.02 3.04
N LEU A 208 -19.03 6.03 2.81
CA LEU A 208 -19.25 4.69 3.34
C LEU A 208 -19.29 4.89 4.85
N GLY A 209 -20.50 4.81 5.44
CA GLY A 209 -20.69 4.96 6.88
C GLY A 209 -19.64 4.12 7.57
N CYS A 210 -18.96 4.70 8.55
CA CYS A 210 -17.81 4.16 9.26
C CYS A 210 -17.81 2.63 9.32
N LEU A 211 -17.32 1.98 8.31
CA LEU A 211 -16.72 0.69 8.50
C LEU A 211 -15.48 1.02 9.32
N ASN A 212 -15.62 0.83 10.64
CA ASN A 212 -14.51 0.78 11.54
C ASN A 212 -13.60 -0.35 11.04
N TYR A 213 -12.76 -0.07 10.05
CA TYR A 213 -11.51 -0.77 9.91
C TYR A 213 -10.65 -0.26 11.08
N ALA A 214 -10.99 -0.74 12.27
CA ALA A 214 -9.97 -0.94 13.25
C ALA A 214 -9.00 -1.90 12.57
N PRO A 215 -7.72 -1.53 12.37
CA PRO A 215 -6.74 -2.52 12.01
C PRO A 215 -6.88 -3.61 13.07
N THR A 216 -7.25 -4.80 12.67
CA THR A 216 -7.11 -5.97 13.51
C THR A 216 -5.60 -6.15 13.63
N PHE A 217 -5.08 -5.63 14.73
CA PHE A 217 -3.71 -5.87 15.18
C PHE A 217 -3.54 -7.32 15.58
#